data_f737145357581fd15c4f9db07ef61c57
#
_entry.id   f737145357581fd15c4f9db07ef61c57
#
_cell.length_a   1.000
_cell.length_b   1.000
_cell.length_c   1.000
_cell.angle_alpha   90.00
_cell.angle_beta   90.00
_cell.angle_gamma   90.00
#
_symmetry.space_group_name_H-M   'P 1'
#
loop_
_entity.id
_entity.type
_entity.pdbx_description
1 polymer ?
#
loop_
_entity_poly.entity_id
_entity_poly.type
_entity_poly.pdbx_seq_one_letter_code
_entity_poly.pdbx_strand_id
1 'polypeptide(L)'
;MVAGIVDHETGTRDLRRLGGLRKAMPASFAIAAVAGLSMAGLPPLFGFLAKETLLATTTHPNVPQSISNVMAVLAVAAGALLLAQAGLLVWDTFLGRPRDPSIHAHEAPRGMWLAPAIPAGLSLLLGLAPEPQFMADFLASAAQAVYGDKVKVSLALWTGLNVPLLLSVIAISAGLLIFYFRARVRAALLGRGDRFGFQDIYESVLEGIDRLAFLATRLQGGKLRTYLSIMLASTLLLLAAATALSRTPLWSADYLLTLPAISFEGEVATLRVLAILIVVGSAIASIFLGRDFAAVIAMTAAGLGMALFMVLEPAPDVALVQVVVDILATVILVLAITRLPRKERYQANALTFAQSRASLARDAILAAGAGLVVAFLTLVALLTRPRSSIPTPYFEANAKPLTGATDIVGAIVVDFRAFDTLLEITVFAMAGLGVYTLLRYASRTAGDQVAKAPPALARILPTAGIGGQPTSPFVHALAYAVLPLAMVVAVTHMMYGHDQPGDGFTAGVIISLAVAFWYVIFGYESTKQRLSWLRPNRLIGIGLLLALGTGSVAALMTGNVLAPVDFGKLLGLPLPAGFYLSTAFLFEVSICLAVLGSASLMLDTLGHPGEG
;
A
#
# COMPACT_ATOMS: atom_id res chain seq x y z
N MET A 1 -9.95 -20.64 12.13
CA MET A 1 -9.05 -20.56 13.31
C MET A 1 -9.13 -21.81 14.17
N VAL A 2 -10.29 -22.15 14.81
CA VAL A 2 -10.39 -23.36 15.69
C VAL A 2 -10.01 -24.65 14.97
N ALA A 3 -10.41 -24.85 13.72
CA ALA A 3 -10.00 -26.01 12.93
C ALA A 3 -8.49 -26.11 12.75
N GLY A 4 -7.80 -24.96 12.59
CA GLY A 4 -6.34 -24.91 12.54
C GLY A 4 -5.68 -25.22 13.89
N ILE A 5 -6.30 -24.83 15.00
CA ILE A 5 -5.85 -25.21 16.35
C ILE A 5 -5.96 -26.72 16.54
N VAL A 6 -7.10 -27.30 16.16
CA VAL A 6 -7.30 -28.76 16.22
C VAL A 6 -6.27 -29.50 15.36
N ASP A 7 -6.04 -29.02 14.14
CA ASP A 7 -5.02 -29.59 13.24
C ASP A 7 -3.61 -29.54 13.85
N HIS A 8 -3.24 -28.40 14.42
CA HIS A 8 -1.92 -28.23 15.04
C HIS A 8 -1.70 -29.18 16.23
N GLU A 9 -2.72 -29.31 17.11
CA GLU A 9 -2.58 -30.10 18.33
C GLU A 9 -2.82 -31.61 18.13
N THR A 10 -3.52 -32.00 17.06
CA THR A 10 -3.84 -33.41 16.77
C THR A 10 -3.07 -33.98 15.58
N GLY A 11 -2.44 -33.12 14.77
CA GLY A 11 -1.76 -33.51 13.53
C GLY A 11 -2.70 -34.00 12.43
N THR A 12 -4.01 -33.75 12.54
CA THR A 12 -4.99 -34.19 11.54
C THR A 12 -6.21 -33.29 11.45
N ARG A 13 -6.73 -33.13 10.22
CA ARG A 13 -8.00 -32.43 9.90
C ARG A 13 -9.15 -33.40 9.66
N ASP A 14 -8.88 -34.70 9.64
CA ASP A 14 -9.89 -35.69 9.29
C ASP A 14 -10.87 -35.93 10.44
N LEU A 15 -12.08 -35.39 10.30
CA LEU A 15 -13.17 -35.55 11.26
C LEU A 15 -13.53 -37.05 11.54
N ARG A 16 -13.15 -37.98 10.64
CA ARG A 16 -13.37 -39.41 10.82
C ARG A 16 -12.43 -40.00 11.89
N ARG A 17 -11.28 -39.35 12.15
CA ARG A 17 -10.29 -39.76 13.14
C ARG A 17 -10.45 -38.99 14.44
N LEU A 18 -10.98 -37.76 14.38
CA LEU A 18 -11.17 -36.89 15.53
C LEU A 18 -12.39 -37.32 16.36
N GLY A 19 -12.40 -36.97 17.64
CA GLY A 19 -13.53 -37.16 18.54
C GLY A 19 -13.13 -37.02 20.01
N GLY A 20 -14.06 -36.56 20.86
CA GLY A 20 -13.88 -36.52 22.31
C GLY A 20 -12.88 -35.52 22.86
N LEU A 21 -12.47 -34.52 22.05
CA LEU A 21 -11.39 -33.58 22.41
C LEU A 21 -11.78 -32.58 23.52
N ARG A 22 -13.05 -32.51 23.96
CA ARG A 22 -13.54 -31.55 24.95
C ARG A 22 -12.73 -31.53 26.24
N LYS A 23 -12.30 -32.71 26.70
CA LYS A 23 -11.55 -32.81 27.97
C LYS A 23 -10.09 -32.39 27.83
N ALA A 24 -9.50 -32.64 26.68
CA ALA A 24 -8.11 -32.30 26.35
C ALA A 24 -7.96 -30.81 25.96
N MET A 25 -8.98 -30.25 25.30
CA MET A 25 -8.97 -28.89 24.77
C MET A 25 -10.22 -28.09 25.22
N PRO A 26 -10.37 -27.79 26.49
CA PRO A 26 -11.59 -27.17 27.02
C PRO A 26 -11.80 -25.73 26.59
N ALA A 27 -10.74 -24.91 26.49
CA ALA A 27 -10.84 -23.53 26.01
C ALA A 27 -11.16 -23.49 24.49
N SER A 28 -10.45 -24.29 23.71
CA SER A 28 -10.73 -24.45 22.27
C SER A 28 -12.15 -24.96 22.02
N PHE A 29 -12.68 -25.86 22.86
CA PHE A 29 -14.06 -26.32 22.78
C PHE A 29 -15.06 -25.20 23.08
N ALA A 30 -14.86 -24.42 24.14
CA ALA A 30 -15.76 -23.31 24.48
C ALA A 30 -15.84 -22.28 23.33
N ILE A 31 -14.69 -21.91 22.76
CA ILE A 31 -14.61 -21.00 21.62
C ILE A 31 -15.30 -21.61 20.39
N ALA A 32 -15.04 -22.90 20.11
CA ALA A 32 -15.68 -23.60 19.00
C ALA A 32 -17.21 -23.66 19.15
N ALA A 33 -17.70 -23.88 20.37
CA ALA A 33 -19.12 -23.94 20.65
C ALA A 33 -19.80 -22.57 20.42
N VAL A 34 -19.23 -21.48 20.95
CA VAL A 34 -19.75 -20.13 20.74
C VAL A 34 -19.70 -19.75 19.26
N ALA A 35 -18.57 -19.97 18.60
CA ALA A 35 -18.41 -19.68 17.19
C ALA A 35 -19.33 -20.54 16.32
N GLY A 36 -19.48 -21.82 16.62
CA GLY A 36 -20.38 -22.74 15.91
C GLY A 36 -21.85 -22.36 16.07
N LEU A 37 -22.30 -21.99 17.25
CA LEU A 37 -23.67 -21.49 17.49
C LEU A 37 -23.91 -20.16 16.75
N SER A 38 -22.90 -19.27 16.71
CA SER A 38 -22.98 -18.04 15.95
C SER A 38 -23.06 -18.31 14.44
N MET A 39 -22.24 -19.21 13.92
CA MET A 39 -22.28 -19.63 12.51
C MET A 39 -23.61 -20.29 12.12
N ALA A 40 -24.21 -21.06 13.03
CA ALA A 40 -25.54 -21.63 12.87
C ALA A 40 -26.66 -20.58 12.89
N GLY A 41 -26.35 -19.34 13.27
CA GLY A 41 -27.32 -18.27 13.40
C GLY A 41 -28.34 -18.51 14.49
N LEU A 42 -27.90 -18.92 15.68
CA LEU A 42 -28.74 -19.16 16.84
C LEU A 42 -28.67 -17.97 17.82
N PRO A 43 -29.83 -17.54 18.39
CA PRO A 43 -29.83 -16.49 19.40
C PRO A 43 -29.13 -17.00 20.68
N PRO A 44 -28.51 -16.16 21.50
CA PRO A 44 -28.44 -14.70 21.42
C PRO A 44 -27.13 -14.17 20.76
N LEU A 45 -26.60 -14.85 19.75
CA LEU A 45 -25.32 -14.52 19.14
C LEU A 45 -25.50 -13.59 17.93
N PHE A 46 -24.48 -12.79 17.63
CA PHE A 46 -24.51 -11.80 16.54
C PHE A 46 -24.79 -12.44 15.17
N GLY A 47 -24.38 -13.70 14.96
CA GLY A 47 -24.67 -14.45 13.74
C GLY A 47 -26.19 -14.65 13.49
N PHE A 48 -27.01 -14.67 14.53
CA PHE A 48 -28.46 -14.66 14.41
C PHE A 48 -28.97 -13.36 13.83
N LEU A 49 -28.52 -12.22 14.36
CA LEU A 49 -28.89 -10.88 13.85
C LEU A 49 -28.51 -10.71 12.38
N ALA A 50 -27.29 -11.12 12.01
CA ALA A 50 -26.84 -11.07 10.63
C ALA A 50 -27.69 -11.94 9.68
N LYS A 51 -28.08 -13.13 10.14
CA LYS A 51 -28.95 -14.02 9.36
C LYS A 51 -30.38 -13.46 9.22
N GLU A 52 -30.95 -12.93 10.31
CA GLU A 52 -32.29 -12.31 10.28
C GLU A 52 -32.34 -11.12 9.34
N THR A 53 -31.34 -10.23 9.37
CA THR A 53 -31.25 -9.09 8.46
C THR A 53 -31.08 -9.55 7.00
N LEU A 54 -30.27 -10.57 6.75
CA LEU A 54 -30.16 -11.17 5.40
C LEU A 54 -31.51 -11.72 4.91
N LEU A 55 -32.22 -12.47 5.73
CA LEU A 55 -33.53 -13.01 5.38
C LEU A 55 -34.59 -11.90 5.22
N ALA A 56 -34.52 -10.83 6.01
CA ALA A 56 -35.38 -9.66 5.83
C ALA A 56 -35.17 -8.96 4.49
N THR A 57 -33.92 -8.87 4.02
CA THR A 57 -33.64 -8.29 2.68
C THR A 57 -34.21 -9.14 1.55
N THR A 58 -34.25 -10.47 1.69
CA THR A 58 -34.83 -11.35 0.67
C THR A 58 -36.35 -11.17 0.51
N THR A 59 -37.03 -10.67 1.53
CA THR A 59 -38.49 -10.46 1.54
C THR A 59 -38.87 -8.99 1.39
N HIS A 60 -37.92 -8.11 1.05
CA HIS A 60 -38.18 -6.68 0.93
C HIS A 60 -39.05 -6.36 -0.30
N PRO A 61 -40.09 -5.50 -0.17
CA PRO A 61 -41.06 -5.26 -1.24
C PRO A 61 -40.46 -4.67 -2.52
N ASN A 62 -39.31 -4.06 -2.47
CA ASN A 62 -38.62 -3.49 -3.63
C ASN A 62 -37.85 -4.53 -4.47
N VAL A 63 -37.79 -5.80 -4.03
CA VAL A 63 -37.16 -6.89 -4.78
C VAL A 63 -38.22 -7.61 -5.62
N PRO A 64 -37.98 -7.82 -6.94
CA PRO A 64 -38.89 -8.58 -7.77
C PRO A 64 -39.17 -9.96 -7.17
N GLN A 65 -40.43 -10.38 -7.14
CA GLN A 65 -40.88 -11.60 -6.43
C GLN A 65 -40.14 -12.88 -6.87
N SER A 66 -39.80 -12.99 -8.15
CA SER A 66 -39.00 -14.12 -8.66
C SER A 66 -37.60 -14.18 -8.07
N ILE A 67 -36.93 -13.03 -7.96
CA ILE A 67 -35.59 -12.91 -7.37
C ILE A 67 -35.68 -13.13 -5.85
N SER A 68 -36.66 -12.53 -5.19
CA SER A 68 -36.94 -12.69 -3.76
C SER A 68 -37.07 -14.16 -3.37
N ASN A 69 -37.87 -14.93 -4.10
CA ASN A 69 -38.07 -16.35 -3.82
C ASN A 69 -36.77 -17.17 -3.98
N VAL A 70 -36.03 -16.94 -5.05
CA VAL A 70 -34.72 -17.62 -5.27
C VAL A 70 -33.72 -17.28 -4.16
N MET A 71 -33.60 -16.01 -3.82
CA MET A 71 -32.71 -15.55 -2.74
C MET A 71 -33.11 -16.15 -1.39
N ALA A 72 -34.40 -16.18 -1.07
CA ALA A 72 -34.89 -16.78 0.18
C ALA A 72 -34.58 -18.27 0.25
N VAL A 73 -34.83 -19.03 -0.81
CA VAL A 73 -34.49 -20.47 -0.87
C VAL A 73 -32.98 -20.70 -0.70
N LEU A 74 -32.16 -19.93 -1.41
CA LEU A 74 -30.70 -20.04 -1.28
C LEU A 74 -30.21 -19.66 0.13
N ALA A 75 -30.77 -18.61 0.74
CA ALA A 75 -30.40 -18.17 2.08
C ALA A 75 -30.80 -19.22 3.14
N VAL A 76 -32.00 -19.81 3.02
CA VAL A 76 -32.46 -20.90 3.89
C VAL A 76 -31.57 -22.14 3.72
N ALA A 77 -31.28 -22.54 2.49
CA ALA A 77 -30.39 -23.68 2.22
C ALA A 77 -28.97 -23.45 2.78
N ALA A 78 -28.41 -22.26 2.57
CA ALA A 78 -27.11 -21.88 3.13
C ALA A 78 -27.13 -21.93 4.67
N GLY A 79 -28.15 -21.36 5.31
CA GLY A 79 -28.32 -21.40 6.77
C GLY A 79 -28.43 -22.83 7.31
N ALA A 80 -29.16 -23.71 6.64
CA ALA A 80 -29.27 -25.13 7.01
C ALA A 80 -27.93 -25.87 6.90
N LEU A 81 -27.17 -25.64 5.82
CA LEU A 81 -25.85 -26.24 5.62
C LEU A 81 -24.82 -25.72 6.63
N LEU A 82 -24.83 -24.41 6.95
CA LEU A 82 -23.96 -23.81 7.95
C LEU A 82 -24.22 -24.39 9.35
N LEU A 83 -25.49 -24.60 9.71
CA LEU A 83 -25.84 -25.25 10.98
C LEU A 83 -25.35 -26.71 11.00
N ALA A 84 -25.57 -27.47 9.95
CA ALA A 84 -25.09 -28.84 9.85
C ALA A 84 -23.56 -28.93 9.96
N GLN A 85 -22.86 -28.01 9.30
CA GLN A 85 -21.40 -27.91 9.35
C GLN A 85 -20.90 -27.53 10.74
N ALA A 86 -21.55 -26.56 11.40
CA ALA A 86 -21.24 -26.18 12.78
C ALA A 86 -21.39 -27.38 13.74
N GLY A 87 -22.49 -28.14 13.55
CA GLY A 87 -22.73 -29.37 14.28
C GLY A 87 -21.64 -30.42 14.08
N LEU A 88 -21.17 -30.63 12.85
CA LEU A 88 -20.07 -31.54 12.55
C LEU A 88 -18.77 -31.07 13.23
N LEU A 89 -18.47 -29.79 13.13
CA LEU A 89 -17.22 -29.23 13.66
C LEU A 89 -17.19 -29.28 15.20
N VAL A 90 -18.29 -28.99 15.86
CA VAL A 90 -18.34 -28.95 17.34
C VAL A 90 -18.61 -30.34 17.91
N TRP A 91 -19.62 -31.03 17.42
CA TRP A 91 -20.07 -32.30 18.00
C TRP A 91 -19.09 -33.44 17.68
N ASP A 92 -18.76 -33.63 16.40
CA ASP A 92 -17.95 -34.76 15.97
C ASP A 92 -16.48 -34.63 16.42
N THR A 93 -15.98 -33.38 16.58
CA THR A 93 -14.61 -33.13 17.02
C THR A 93 -14.48 -33.17 18.55
N PHE A 94 -15.36 -32.45 19.27
CA PHE A 94 -15.16 -32.22 20.69
C PHE A 94 -16.05 -33.09 21.58
N LEU A 95 -17.31 -33.35 21.19
CA LEU A 95 -18.31 -34.08 22.00
C LEU A 95 -18.46 -35.54 21.58
N GLY A 96 -18.06 -35.90 20.36
CA GLY A 96 -18.09 -37.28 19.87
C GLY A 96 -17.19 -38.22 20.70
N ARG A 97 -17.32 -39.52 20.47
CA ARG A 97 -16.42 -40.51 21.07
C ARG A 97 -15.03 -40.43 20.46
N PRO A 98 -13.95 -40.60 21.25
CA PRO A 98 -12.60 -40.77 20.69
C PRO A 98 -12.60 -41.89 19.67
N ARG A 99 -12.14 -41.62 18.42
CA ARG A 99 -12.16 -42.56 17.32
C ARG A 99 -10.80 -43.15 17.05
N ASP A 100 -9.74 -42.41 17.29
CA ASP A 100 -8.36 -42.83 17.08
C ASP A 100 -7.58 -42.68 18.41
N PRO A 101 -7.19 -43.82 19.04
CA PRO A 101 -6.44 -43.81 20.28
C PRO A 101 -5.03 -43.22 20.18
N SER A 102 -4.50 -43.13 18.97
CA SER A 102 -3.15 -42.60 18.73
C SER A 102 -3.06 -41.08 18.81
N ILE A 103 -4.20 -40.40 18.85
CA ILE A 103 -4.24 -38.95 18.90
C ILE A 103 -4.15 -38.48 20.37
N HIS A 104 -3.01 -37.90 20.73
CA HIS A 104 -2.76 -37.29 22.03
C HIS A 104 -2.85 -35.76 21.88
N ALA A 105 -4.04 -35.20 22.15
CA ALA A 105 -4.26 -33.76 22.07
C ALA A 105 -4.10 -33.13 23.45
N HIS A 106 -3.59 -31.91 23.49
CA HIS A 106 -3.55 -31.03 24.65
C HIS A 106 -4.07 -29.64 24.28
N GLU A 107 -4.34 -28.80 25.29
CA GLU A 107 -4.79 -27.45 24.98
C GLU A 107 -3.69 -26.63 24.32
N ALA A 108 -4.05 -25.88 23.31
CA ALA A 108 -3.14 -25.05 22.58
C ALA A 108 -2.56 -23.90 23.45
N PRO A 109 -1.38 -23.37 23.13
CA PRO A 109 -0.82 -22.20 23.80
C PRO A 109 -1.77 -21.02 23.78
N ARG A 110 -1.74 -20.18 24.84
CA ARG A 110 -2.66 -19.04 25.02
C ARG A 110 -2.72 -18.11 23.79
N GLY A 111 -1.60 -17.89 23.12
CA GLY A 111 -1.54 -17.07 21.92
C GLY A 111 -2.38 -17.60 20.74
N MET A 112 -2.56 -18.93 20.65
CA MET A 112 -3.33 -19.54 19.57
C MET A 112 -4.84 -19.49 19.79
N TRP A 113 -5.34 -19.76 21.00
CA TRP A 113 -6.79 -19.75 21.25
C TRP A 113 -7.32 -18.36 21.60
N LEU A 114 -6.47 -17.41 22.02
CA LEU A 114 -6.90 -16.04 22.30
C LEU A 114 -7.39 -15.34 21.03
N ALA A 115 -6.73 -15.56 19.89
CA ALA A 115 -7.11 -14.97 18.61
C ALA A 115 -8.57 -15.32 18.19
N PRO A 116 -9.04 -16.58 18.17
CA PRO A 116 -10.43 -16.89 17.90
C PRO A 116 -11.38 -16.59 19.07
N ALA A 117 -10.88 -16.46 20.31
CA ALA A 117 -11.70 -16.08 21.46
C ALA A 117 -12.26 -14.65 21.34
N ILE A 118 -11.47 -13.72 20.77
CA ILE A 118 -11.89 -12.33 20.59
C ILE A 118 -13.17 -12.23 19.73
N PRO A 119 -13.21 -12.72 18.47
CA PRO A 119 -14.42 -12.63 17.66
C PRO A 119 -15.57 -13.47 18.23
N ALA A 120 -15.31 -14.59 18.88
CA ALA A 120 -16.34 -15.38 19.56
C ALA A 120 -16.96 -14.61 20.73
N GLY A 121 -16.13 -13.98 21.56
CA GLY A 121 -16.57 -13.12 22.66
C GLY A 121 -17.33 -11.89 22.17
N LEU A 122 -16.85 -11.23 21.13
CA LEU A 122 -17.54 -10.12 20.49
C LEU A 122 -18.90 -10.53 19.91
N SER A 123 -18.99 -11.70 19.29
CA SER A 123 -20.27 -12.22 18.78
C SER A 123 -21.30 -12.44 19.90
N LEU A 124 -20.85 -12.87 21.07
CA LEU A 124 -21.71 -13.04 22.24
C LEU A 124 -22.11 -11.68 22.85
N LEU A 125 -21.16 -10.77 23.02
CA LEU A 125 -21.41 -9.44 23.58
C LEU A 125 -22.36 -8.63 22.71
N LEU A 126 -22.10 -8.57 21.41
CA LEU A 126 -22.92 -7.82 20.46
C LEU A 126 -24.28 -8.48 20.21
N GLY A 127 -24.39 -9.79 20.40
CA GLY A 127 -25.65 -10.50 20.31
C GLY A 127 -26.52 -10.30 21.53
N LEU A 128 -25.94 -10.22 22.74
CA LEU A 128 -26.69 -9.97 24.00
C LEU A 128 -27.11 -8.51 24.15
N ALA A 129 -26.30 -7.58 23.62
CA ALA A 129 -26.58 -6.15 23.60
C ALA A 129 -26.52 -5.63 22.16
N PRO A 130 -27.57 -5.86 21.35
CA PRO A 130 -27.54 -5.53 19.92
C PRO A 130 -27.58 -4.03 19.63
N GLU A 131 -27.77 -3.19 20.62
CA GLU A 131 -27.89 -1.72 20.48
C GLU A 131 -26.85 -0.93 21.31
N PRO A 132 -25.55 -1.19 21.25
CA PRO A 132 -24.64 -0.12 21.56
C PRO A 132 -24.75 0.89 20.44
N GLN A 133 -25.05 2.15 20.75
CA GLN A 133 -25.24 3.23 19.75
C GLN A 133 -24.08 3.30 18.76
N PHE A 134 -22.87 3.09 19.23
CA PHE A 134 -21.65 2.94 18.42
C PHE A 134 -21.78 1.91 17.28
N MET A 135 -22.36 0.73 17.53
CA MET A 135 -22.48 -0.32 16.52
C MET A 135 -23.56 0.03 15.47
N ALA A 136 -24.67 0.61 15.92
CA ALA A 136 -25.71 1.09 15.02
C ALA A 136 -25.20 2.21 14.11
N ASP A 137 -24.43 3.15 14.66
CA ASP A 137 -23.83 4.25 13.91
C ASP A 137 -22.76 3.74 12.94
N PHE A 138 -21.92 2.80 13.36
CA PHE A 138 -20.92 2.17 12.50
C PHE A 138 -21.58 1.45 11.31
N LEU A 139 -22.59 0.62 11.57
CA LEU A 139 -23.31 -0.10 10.51
C LEU A 139 -24.11 0.85 9.61
N ALA A 140 -24.70 1.92 10.17
CA ALA A 140 -25.38 2.95 9.41
C ALA A 140 -24.41 3.68 8.48
N SER A 141 -23.22 4.03 8.95
CA SER A 141 -22.17 4.67 8.16
C SER A 141 -21.68 3.74 7.03
N ALA A 142 -21.46 2.46 7.33
CA ALA A 142 -21.09 1.46 6.32
C ALA A 142 -22.19 1.26 5.27
N ALA A 143 -23.45 1.18 5.70
CA ALA A 143 -24.59 1.08 4.81
C ALA A 143 -24.77 2.33 3.94
N GLN A 144 -24.58 3.51 4.51
CA GLN A 144 -24.61 4.79 3.78
C GLN A 144 -23.53 4.87 2.70
N ALA A 145 -22.31 4.37 2.98
CA ALA A 145 -21.22 4.35 2.02
C ALA A 145 -21.53 3.49 0.78
N VAL A 146 -22.31 2.43 0.95
CA VAL A 146 -22.72 1.53 -0.15
C VAL A 146 -23.97 2.01 -0.86
N TYR A 147 -24.94 2.51 -0.10
CA TYR A 147 -26.28 2.88 -0.62
C TYR A 147 -26.34 4.30 -1.17
N GLY A 148 -25.46 5.20 -0.69
CA GLY A 148 -25.42 6.61 -1.11
C GLY A 148 -26.29 7.56 -0.28
N ASP A 149 -27.28 7.05 0.45
CA ASP A 149 -28.20 7.83 1.28
C ASP A 149 -28.16 7.39 2.74
N LYS A 150 -28.63 8.28 3.64
CA LYS A 150 -28.71 7.98 5.08
C LYS A 150 -29.63 6.78 5.35
N VAL A 151 -29.07 5.74 5.91
CA VAL A 151 -29.78 4.50 6.29
C VAL A 151 -29.90 4.44 7.81
N LYS A 152 -31.09 4.21 8.33
CA LYS A 152 -31.28 3.90 9.73
C LYS A 152 -31.13 2.40 9.92
N VAL A 153 -30.18 1.99 10.76
CA VAL A 153 -29.97 0.59 11.13
C VAL A 153 -30.52 0.38 12.54
N SER A 154 -31.44 -0.54 12.68
CA SER A 154 -31.93 -1.01 14.00
C SER A 154 -31.74 -2.52 14.08
N LEU A 155 -31.02 -2.99 15.07
CA LEU A 155 -30.79 -4.41 15.33
C LEU A 155 -31.59 -4.80 16.57
N ALA A 156 -32.49 -5.78 16.45
CA ALA A 156 -33.24 -6.30 17.58
C ALA A 156 -33.20 -7.82 17.57
N LEU A 157 -33.01 -8.43 18.73
CA LEU A 157 -33.09 -9.90 18.89
C LEU A 157 -34.49 -10.45 18.64
N TRP A 158 -35.50 -9.63 18.85
CA TRP A 158 -36.88 -10.01 18.65
C TRP A 158 -37.66 -8.91 17.93
N THR A 159 -38.06 -9.22 16.69
CA THR A 159 -38.83 -8.30 15.84
C THR A 159 -40.27 -8.75 15.63
N GLY A 160 -40.74 -9.71 16.48
CA GLY A 160 -42.05 -10.32 16.38
C GLY A 160 -42.08 -11.55 15.45
N LEU A 161 -43.28 -12.12 15.31
CA LEU A 161 -43.49 -13.24 14.39
C LEU A 161 -43.62 -12.71 12.94
N ASN A 162 -42.54 -12.81 12.21
CA ASN A 162 -42.43 -12.32 10.84
C ASN A 162 -41.91 -13.41 9.88
N VAL A 163 -41.93 -13.11 8.56
CA VAL A 163 -41.51 -14.06 7.53
C VAL A 163 -40.00 -14.41 7.67
N PRO A 164 -39.09 -13.48 7.92
CA PRO A 164 -37.68 -13.79 8.18
C PRO A 164 -37.49 -14.81 9.31
N LEU A 165 -38.17 -14.63 10.43
CA LEU A 165 -38.10 -15.56 11.55
C LEU A 165 -38.61 -16.96 11.18
N LEU A 166 -39.70 -17.04 10.41
CA LEU A 166 -40.20 -18.33 9.89
C LEU A 166 -39.17 -19.02 9.01
N LEU A 167 -38.54 -18.28 8.08
CA LEU A 167 -37.48 -18.80 7.21
C LEU A 167 -36.25 -19.23 8.05
N SER A 168 -35.94 -18.51 9.11
CA SER A 168 -34.88 -18.86 10.06
C SER A 168 -35.17 -20.16 10.80
N VAL A 169 -36.40 -20.37 11.26
CA VAL A 169 -36.83 -21.62 11.90
C VAL A 169 -36.77 -22.79 10.91
N ILE A 170 -37.21 -22.59 9.66
CA ILE A 170 -37.10 -23.60 8.62
C ILE A 170 -35.64 -23.97 8.36
N ALA A 171 -34.73 -22.98 8.27
CA ALA A 171 -33.30 -23.20 8.07
C ALA A 171 -32.69 -24.00 9.22
N ILE A 172 -33.02 -23.63 10.47
CA ILE A 172 -32.56 -24.33 11.66
C ILE A 172 -33.06 -25.77 11.70
N SER A 173 -34.36 -25.98 11.46
CA SER A 173 -34.97 -27.31 11.45
C SER A 173 -34.38 -28.20 10.37
N ALA A 174 -34.24 -27.69 9.14
CA ALA A 174 -33.59 -28.39 8.04
C ALA A 174 -32.12 -28.72 8.35
N GLY A 175 -31.38 -27.78 8.93
CA GLY A 175 -29.98 -27.99 9.31
C GLY A 175 -29.82 -29.05 10.40
N LEU A 176 -30.68 -29.05 11.43
CA LEU A 176 -30.72 -30.10 12.45
C LEU A 176 -31.06 -31.47 11.86
N LEU A 177 -31.98 -31.51 10.90
CA LEU A 177 -32.36 -32.74 10.20
C LEU A 177 -31.18 -33.27 9.40
N ILE A 178 -30.50 -32.43 8.61
CA ILE A 178 -29.29 -32.78 7.86
C ILE A 178 -28.21 -33.28 8.81
N PHE A 179 -27.98 -32.60 9.93
CA PHE A 179 -27.01 -33.00 10.93
C PHE A 179 -27.39 -34.34 11.58
N TYR A 180 -28.65 -34.55 11.92
CA TYR A 180 -29.12 -35.83 12.50
C TYR A 180 -28.89 -37.00 11.52
N PHE A 181 -29.22 -36.82 10.27
CA PHE A 181 -29.02 -37.84 9.21
C PHE A 181 -27.63 -37.80 8.56
N ARG A 182 -26.66 -37.06 9.11
CA ARG A 182 -25.33 -36.83 8.52
C ARG A 182 -24.60 -38.09 8.07
N ALA A 183 -24.79 -39.21 8.79
CA ALA A 183 -24.17 -40.49 8.39
C ALA A 183 -24.78 -41.04 7.09
N ARG A 184 -26.13 -40.94 6.93
CA ARG A 184 -26.81 -41.37 5.71
C ARG A 184 -26.51 -40.42 4.55
N VAL A 185 -26.50 -39.13 4.80
CA VAL A 185 -26.14 -38.10 3.81
C VAL A 185 -24.71 -38.33 3.31
N ARG A 186 -23.78 -38.58 4.23
CA ARG A 186 -22.40 -38.90 3.87
C ARG A 186 -22.28 -40.18 3.05
N ALA A 187 -22.98 -41.26 3.45
CA ALA A 187 -22.98 -42.51 2.71
C ALA A 187 -23.57 -42.37 1.29
N ALA A 188 -24.63 -41.54 1.15
CA ALA A 188 -25.25 -41.28 -0.15
C ALA A 188 -24.39 -40.42 -1.09
N LEU A 189 -23.56 -39.55 -0.50
CA LEU A 189 -22.64 -38.69 -1.24
C LEU A 189 -21.33 -39.38 -1.62
N LEU A 190 -20.81 -40.28 -0.75
CA LEU A 190 -19.55 -41.01 -1.00
C LEU A 190 -19.56 -41.90 -2.26
N GLY A 191 -20.75 -42.34 -2.72
CA GLY A 191 -20.86 -43.13 -3.95
C GLY A 191 -21.08 -42.31 -5.24
N ARG A 192 -21.31 -41.01 -5.12
CA ARG A 192 -21.56 -40.10 -6.26
C ARG A 192 -20.47 -39.05 -6.47
N GLY A 193 -19.61 -38.83 -5.47
CA GLY A 193 -18.60 -37.78 -5.45
C GLY A 193 -17.37 -38.01 -6.31
N ASP A 194 -17.07 -39.27 -6.70
CA ASP A 194 -15.84 -39.60 -7.43
C ASP A 194 -15.86 -39.15 -8.91
N ARG A 195 -16.96 -38.58 -9.42
CA ARG A 195 -17.04 -38.14 -10.82
C ARG A 195 -17.14 -36.63 -11.02
N PHE A 196 -17.58 -35.87 -10.01
CA PHE A 196 -17.70 -34.42 -10.05
C PHE A 196 -17.82 -33.87 -8.62
N GLY A 197 -16.71 -33.86 -7.88
CA GLY A 197 -16.67 -33.27 -6.54
C GLY A 197 -16.34 -31.77 -6.61
N PHE A 198 -16.85 -31.00 -5.65
CA PHE A 198 -16.40 -29.62 -5.45
C PHE A 198 -14.87 -29.54 -5.23
N GLN A 199 -14.27 -30.63 -4.73
CA GLN A 199 -12.83 -30.77 -4.60
C GLN A 199 -12.13 -30.77 -5.97
N ASP A 200 -12.67 -31.49 -6.97
CA ASP A 200 -12.11 -31.54 -8.33
C ASP A 200 -12.20 -30.17 -9.02
N ILE A 201 -13.30 -29.44 -8.77
CA ILE A 201 -13.46 -28.04 -9.24
C ILE A 201 -12.42 -27.15 -8.57
N TYR A 202 -12.24 -27.27 -7.24
CA TYR A 202 -11.26 -26.50 -6.50
C TYR A 202 -9.83 -26.81 -6.97
N GLU A 203 -9.48 -28.07 -7.13
CA GLU A 203 -8.16 -28.50 -7.63
C GLU A 203 -7.95 -28.03 -9.07
N SER A 204 -8.98 -28.11 -9.93
CA SER A 204 -8.92 -27.59 -11.31
C SER A 204 -8.72 -26.08 -11.36
N VAL A 205 -9.34 -25.33 -10.43
CA VAL A 205 -9.15 -23.88 -10.31
C VAL A 205 -7.71 -23.60 -9.83
N LEU A 206 -7.22 -24.33 -8.83
CA LEU A 206 -5.83 -24.19 -8.36
C LEU A 206 -4.82 -24.50 -9.46
N GLU A 207 -5.01 -25.62 -10.19
CA GLU A 207 -4.18 -25.94 -11.35
C GLU A 207 -4.24 -24.85 -12.43
N GLY A 208 -5.43 -24.27 -12.64
CA GLY A 208 -5.61 -23.12 -13.55
C GLY A 208 -4.80 -21.91 -13.11
N ILE A 209 -4.84 -21.59 -11.81
CA ILE A 209 -4.03 -20.53 -11.20
C ILE A 209 -2.54 -20.84 -11.32
N ASP A 210 -2.12 -22.08 -11.05
CA ASP A 210 -0.71 -22.49 -11.19
C ASP A 210 -0.23 -22.41 -12.64
N ARG A 211 -1.08 -22.77 -13.61
CA ARG A 211 -0.77 -22.59 -15.04
C ARG A 211 -0.64 -21.11 -15.40
N LEU A 212 -1.53 -20.24 -14.89
CA LEU A 212 -1.43 -18.79 -15.07
C LEU A 212 -0.18 -18.24 -14.40
N ALA A 213 0.14 -18.68 -13.18
CA ALA A 213 1.36 -18.30 -12.47
C ALA A 213 2.61 -18.74 -13.23
N PHE A 214 2.61 -19.95 -13.78
CA PHE A 214 3.70 -20.44 -14.64
C PHE A 214 3.84 -19.60 -15.92
N LEU A 215 2.72 -19.23 -16.55
CA LEU A 215 2.72 -18.35 -17.73
C LEU A 215 3.28 -16.96 -17.37
N ALA A 216 2.83 -16.39 -16.24
CA ALA A 216 3.35 -15.12 -15.72
C ALA A 216 4.86 -15.22 -15.43
N THR A 217 5.32 -16.31 -14.78
CA THR A 217 6.74 -16.54 -14.51
C THR A 217 7.56 -16.68 -15.80
N ARG A 218 6.99 -17.25 -16.84
CA ARG A 218 7.63 -17.36 -18.15
C ARG A 218 7.79 -16.01 -18.85
N LEU A 219 6.85 -15.08 -18.62
CA LEU A 219 6.95 -13.69 -19.06
C LEU A 219 8.00 -12.92 -18.23
N GLN A 220 8.28 -13.36 -17.01
CA GLN A 220 9.27 -12.78 -16.11
C GLN A 220 10.67 -13.38 -16.36
N GLY A 221 11.20 -13.19 -17.56
CA GLY A 221 12.51 -13.73 -17.96
C GLY A 221 13.73 -13.08 -17.30
N GLY A 222 13.56 -12.28 -16.23
CA GLY A 222 14.65 -11.62 -15.47
C GLY A 222 15.34 -10.46 -16.22
N LYS A 223 14.94 -10.18 -17.44
CA LYS A 223 15.54 -9.10 -18.25
C LYS A 223 14.71 -7.83 -18.14
N LEU A 224 15.23 -6.81 -17.47
CA LEU A 224 14.58 -5.50 -17.29
C LEU A 224 14.04 -4.92 -18.61
N ARG A 225 14.81 -5.08 -19.70
CA ARG A 225 14.40 -4.64 -21.03
C ARG A 225 13.07 -5.28 -21.48
N THR A 226 12.88 -6.58 -21.22
CA THR A 226 11.64 -7.29 -21.57
C THR A 226 10.46 -6.74 -20.76
N TYR A 227 10.67 -6.47 -19.46
CA TYR A 227 9.64 -5.88 -18.61
C TYR A 227 9.23 -4.49 -19.07
N LEU A 228 10.20 -3.62 -19.36
CA LEU A 228 9.92 -2.27 -19.87
C LEU A 228 9.19 -2.33 -21.21
N SER A 229 9.60 -3.23 -22.12
CA SER A 229 8.92 -3.41 -23.40
C SER A 229 7.47 -3.88 -23.23
N ILE A 230 7.21 -4.82 -22.32
CA ILE A 230 5.85 -5.30 -22.05
C ILE A 230 5.01 -4.21 -21.40
N MET A 231 5.56 -3.48 -20.42
CA MET A 231 4.85 -2.35 -19.77
C MET A 231 4.44 -1.30 -20.80
N LEU A 232 5.39 -0.83 -21.62
CA LEU A 232 5.10 0.18 -22.64
C LEU A 232 4.09 -0.34 -23.66
N ALA A 233 4.27 -1.57 -24.18
CA ALA A 233 3.35 -2.16 -25.13
C ALA A 233 1.93 -2.34 -24.55
N SER A 234 1.80 -2.81 -23.30
CA SER A 234 0.51 -2.96 -22.65
C SER A 234 -0.17 -1.62 -22.38
N THR A 235 0.58 -0.60 -21.97
CA THR A 235 0.06 0.76 -21.79
C THR A 235 -0.45 1.34 -23.10
N LEU A 236 0.34 1.22 -24.19
CA LEU A 236 -0.08 1.66 -25.52
C LEU A 236 -1.33 0.92 -26.00
N LEU A 237 -1.39 -0.39 -25.79
CA LEU A 237 -2.56 -1.20 -26.14
C LEU A 237 -3.81 -0.79 -25.36
N LEU A 238 -3.69 -0.59 -24.05
CA LEU A 238 -4.80 -0.15 -23.19
C LEU A 238 -5.30 1.24 -23.59
N LEU A 239 -4.41 2.17 -23.87
CA LEU A 239 -4.77 3.49 -24.35
C LEU A 239 -5.45 3.44 -25.73
N ALA A 240 -4.92 2.64 -26.66
CA ALA A 240 -5.54 2.43 -27.95
C ALA A 240 -6.92 1.78 -27.83
N ALA A 241 -7.07 0.79 -26.95
CA ALA A 241 -8.35 0.17 -26.66
C ALA A 241 -9.36 1.14 -26.02
N ALA A 242 -8.90 1.94 -25.05
CA ALA A 242 -9.72 2.97 -24.40
C ALA A 242 -10.21 4.01 -25.42
N THR A 243 -9.33 4.47 -26.32
CA THR A 243 -9.71 5.41 -27.38
C THR A 243 -10.68 4.80 -28.40
N ALA A 244 -10.47 3.52 -28.77
CA ALA A 244 -11.34 2.82 -29.71
C ALA A 244 -12.73 2.50 -29.13
N LEU A 245 -12.81 2.22 -27.82
CA LEU A 245 -14.05 1.93 -27.10
C LEU A 245 -14.78 3.20 -26.62
N SER A 246 -14.11 4.34 -26.61
CA SER A 246 -14.69 5.62 -26.21
C SER A 246 -15.75 6.05 -27.25
N ARG A 247 -16.97 6.32 -26.76
CA ARG A 247 -18.06 6.86 -27.58
C ARG A 247 -17.86 8.35 -27.93
N THR A 248 -16.98 9.04 -27.19
CA THR A 248 -16.61 10.43 -27.45
C THR A 248 -15.28 10.45 -28.19
N PRO A 249 -15.18 11.05 -29.39
CA PRO A 249 -13.88 11.17 -30.05
C PRO A 249 -12.97 12.00 -29.16
N LEU A 250 -11.84 11.41 -28.73
CA LEU A 250 -10.81 12.12 -27.97
C LEU A 250 -10.16 13.24 -28.79
N TRP A 251 -10.46 13.31 -30.05
CA TRP A 251 -9.91 14.26 -31.01
C TRP A 251 -10.97 14.61 -32.07
N SER A 252 -11.35 15.85 -32.12
CA SER A 252 -11.98 16.42 -33.30
C SER A 252 -10.93 17.30 -34.00
N ALA A 253 -11.03 17.41 -35.32
CA ALA A 253 -10.15 18.32 -36.07
C ALA A 253 -10.21 19.76 -35.54
N ASP A 254 -11.33 20.13 -34.93
CA ASP A 254 -11.54 21.44 -34.32
C ASP A 254 -10.58 21.71 -33.15
N TYR A 255 -10.18 20.69 -32.38
CA TYR A 255 -9.19 20.87 -31.29
C TYR A 255 -7.78 21.20 -31.80
N LEU A 256 -7.39 20.63 -32.94
CA LEU A 256 -6.08 20.92 -33.54
C LEU A 256 -6.05 22.35 -34.15
N LEU A 257 -7.20 22.87 -34.55
CA LEU A 257 -7.33 24.23 -35.10
C LEU A 257 -7.38 25.31 -34.00
N THR A 258 -7.66 24.91 -32.73
CA THR A 258 -7.69 25.81 -31.58
C THR A 258 -6.40 25.79 -30.76
N LEU A 259 -5.29 25.31 -31.34
CA LEU A 259 -3.98 25.39 -30.68
C LEU A 259 -3.74 26.83 -30.22
N PRO A 260 -3.60 27.09 -28.91
CA PRO A 260 -3.27 28.43 -28.46
C PRO A 260 -1.96 28.83 -29.12
N ALA A 261 -1.94 30.03 -29.75
CA ALA A 261 -0.72 30.58 -30.28
C ALA A 261 0.29 30.60 -29.11
N ILE A 262 1.38 29.88 -29.22
CA ILE A 262 2.48 29.92 -28.27
C ILE A 262 3.08 31.31 -28.40
N SER A 263 2.58 32.24 -27.60
CA SER A 263 3.14 33.58 -27.53
C SER A 263 4.42 33.52 -26.71
N PHE A 264 5.55 33.66 -27.36
CA PHE A 264 6.84 33.87 -26.68
C PHE A 264 7.01 35.35 -26.32
N GLU A 265 5.95 36.00 -25.86
CA GLU A 265 5.93 37.38 -25.46
C GLU A 265 6.11 37.49 -23.92
N GLY A 266 6.93 38.44 -23.50
CA GLY A 266 7.20 38.74 -22.09
C GLY A 266 8.66 38.55 -21.68
N GLU A 267 9.06 39.21 -20.60
CA GLU A 267 10.43 39.24 -20.10
C GLU A 267 10.99 37.86 -19.74
N VAL A 268 10.14 36.91 -19.35
CA VAL A 268 10.52 35.53 -18.96
C VAL A 268 10.45 34.53 -20.11
N ALA A 269 9.99 34.90 -21.30
CA ALA A 269 9.86 33.99 -22.44
C ALA A 269 11.20 33.35 -22.85
N THR A 270 12.26 34.14 -22.84
CA THR A 270 13.62 33.65 -23.17
C THR A 270 14.09 32.60 -22.15
N LEU A 271 13.83 32.82 -20.86
CA LEU A 271 14.19 31.87 -19.81
C LEU A 271 13.38 30.57 -19.88
N ARG A 272 12.10 30.64 -20.25
CA ARG A 272 11.28 29.44 -20.51
C ARG A 272 11.82 28.60 -21.66
N VAL A 273 12.18 29.25 -22.78
CA VAL A 273 12.80 28.55 -23.91
C VAL A 273 14.11 27.92 -23.49
N LEU A 274 14.96 28.63 -22.75
CA LEU A 274 16.23 28.10 -22.25
C LEU A 274 16.00 26.88 -21.32
N ALA A 275 15.04 26.95 -20.40
CA ALA A 275 14.69 25.83 -19.54
C ALA A 275 14.26 24.59 -20.36
N ILE A 276 13.39 24.78 -21.35
CA ILE A 276 12.95 23.70 -22.25
C ILE A 276 14.15 23.11 -23.02
N LEU A 277 15.04 23.96 -23.56
CA LEU A 277 16.24 23.49 -24.27
C LEU A 277 17.17 22.70 -23.34
N ILE A 278 17.33 23.12 -22.07
CA ILE A 278 18.10 22.36 -21.08
C ILE A 278 17.45 21.00 -20.85
N VAL A 279 16.14 20.93 -20.62
CA VAL A 279 15.42 19.67 -20.40
C VAL A 279 15.59 18.73 -21.60
N VAL A 280 15.23 19.19 -22.80
CA VAL A 280 15.27 18.37 -24.01
C VAL A 280 16.71 17.97 -24.37
N GLY A 281 17.64 18.92 -24.33
CA GLY A 281 19.06 18.67 -24.65
C GLY A 281 19.70 17.69 -23.67
N SER A 282 19.43 17.84 -22.36
CA SER A 282 19.95 16.94 -21.33
C SER A 282 19.30 15.56 -21.38
N ALA A 283 17.99 15.47 -21.65
CA ALA A 283 17.30 14.20 -21.82
C ALA A 283 17.86 13.42 -23.03
N ILE A 284 18.06 14.09 -24.16
CA ILE A 284 18.70 13.50 -25.34
C ILE A 284 20.15 13.09 -25.03
N ALA A 285 20.92 13.96 -24.36
CA ALA A 285 22.30 13.67 -24.00
C ALA A 285 22.41 12.44 -23.11
N SER A 286 21.49 12.25 -22.15
CA SER A 286 21.49 11.09 -21.24
C SER A 286 21.40 9.75 -21.97
N ILE A 287 20.74 9.71 -23.15
CA ILE A 287 20.58 8.50 -23.97
C ILE A 287 21.87 8.15 -24.72
N PHE A 288 22.59 9.16 -25.19
CA PHE A 288 23.79 8.97 -26.07
C PHE A 288 25.10 8.95 -25.27
N LEU A 289 25.11 9.36 -24.00
CA LEU A 289 26.32 9.35 -23.19
C LEU A 289 26.67 7.90 -22.79
N GLY A 290 27.77 7.37 -23.30
CA GLY A 290 28.25 6.02 -23.01
C GLY A 290 28.92 5.87 -21.63
N ARG A 291 28.99 6.93 -20.83
CA ARG A 291 29.56 6.94 -19.47
C ARG A 291 28.44 7.09 -18.45
N ASP A 292 28.25 6.08 -17.59
CA ASP A 292 27.16 6.04 -16.61
C ASP A 292 27.04 7.33 -15.78
N PHE A 293 28.15 7.84 -15.26
CA PHE A 293 28.15 9.10 -14.46
C PHE A 293 27.73 10.33 -15.29
N ALA A 294 28.17 10.40 -16.55
CA ALA A 294 27.80 11.51 -17.41
C ALA A 294 26.31 11.46 -17.77
N ALA A 295 25.76 10.26 -17.96
CA ALA A 295 24.34 10.08 -18.19
C ALA A 295 23.51 10.48 -16.95
N VAL A 296 23.96 10.13 -15.75
CA VAL A 296 23.31 10.56 -14.50
C VAL A 296 23.33 12.07 -14.34
N ILE A 297 24.48 12.72 -14.60
CA ILE A 297 24.57 14.19 -14.54
C ILE A 297 23.65 14.84 -15.57
N ALA A 298 23.54 14.27 -16.77
CA ALA A 298 22.61 14.76 -17.79
C ALA A 298 21.15 14.62 -17.33
N MET A 299 20.76 13.49 -16.69
CA MET A 299 19.44 13.33 -16.09
C MET A 299 19.15 14.39 -15.01
N THR A 300 20.09 14.63 -14.11
CA THR A 300 19.96 15.68 -13.10
C THR A 300 19.81 17.07 -13.72
N ALA A 301 20.57 17.36 -14.79
CA ALA A 301 20.43 18.62 -15.51
C ALA A 301 19.06 18.78 -16.17
N ALA A 302 18.44 17.67 -16.65
CA ALA A 302 17.07 17.70 -17.15
C ALA A 302 16.07 18.02 -16.03
N GLY A 303 16.22 17.42 -14.85
CA GLY A 303 15.39 17.70 -13.67
C GLY A 303 15.53 19.14 -13.18
N LEU A 304 16.75 19.66 -13.09
CA LEU A 304 16.97 21.07 -12.74
C LEU A 304 16.39 22.04 -13.79
N GLY A 305 16.44 21.69 -15.07
CA GLY A 305 15.79 22.44 -16.14
C GLY A 305 14.26 22.46 -15.98
N MET A 306 13.68 21.33 -15.56
CA MET A 306 12.26 21.24 -15.25
C MET A 306 11.91 22.09 -14.02
N ALA A 307 12.70 22.03 -12.96
CA ALA A 307 12.52 22.88 -11.78
C ALA A 307 12.58 24.38 -12.12
N LEU A 308 13.55 24.78 -12.97
CA LEU A 308 13.62 26.15 -13.48
C LEU A 308 12.35 26.54 -14.25
N PHE A 309 11.81 25.63 -15.07
CA PHE A 309 10.56 25.88 -15.79
C PHE A 309 9.39 26.06 -14.80
N MET A 310 9.30 25.23 -13.75
CA MET A 310 8.27 25.33 -12.71
C MET A 310 8.36 26.63 -11.88
N VAL A 311 9.57 27.16 -11.65
CA VAL A 311 9.75 28.47 -11.00
C VAL A 311 9.25 29.60 -11.88
N LEU A 312 9.43 29.48 -13.20
CA LEU A 312 8.97 30.49 -14.18
C LEU A 312 7.44 30.43 -14.41
N GLU A 313 6.83 29.31 -14.14
CA GLU A 313 5.40 29.16 -13.93
C GLU A 313 5.12 29.28 -12.42
N PRO A 314 4.00 29.86 -11.95
CA PRO A 314 3.79 30.10 -10.52
C PRO A 314 3.55 28.81 -9.72
N ALA A 315 4.58 27.95 -9.65
CA ALA A 315 4.56 26.66 -8.95
C ALA A 315 5.81 26.46 -8.07
N PRO A 316 6.07 27.33 -7.07
CA PRO A 316 7.30 27.30 -6.29
C PRO A 316 7.44 26.05 -5.43
N ASP A 317 6.36 25.51 -4.88
CA ASP A 317 6.36 24.28 -4.06
C ASP A 317 6.86 23.08 -4.87
N VAL A 318 6.27 22.89 -6.05
CA VAL A 318 6.64 21.78 -6.95
C VAL A 318 8.09 21.92 -7.41
N ALA A 319 8.55 23.15 -7.69
CA ALA A 319 9.93 23.41 -8.07
C ALA A 319 10.91 23.07 -6.94
N LEU A 320 10.57 23.43 -5.70
CA LEU A 320 11.39 23.15 -4.52
C LEU A 320 11.53 21.63 -4.31
N VAL A 321 10.41 20.92 -4.31
CA VAL A 321 10.39 19.44 -4.19
C VAL A 321 11.20 18.81 -5.31
N GLN A 322 11.01 19.26 -6.58
CA GLN A 322 11.75 18.75 -7.74
C GLN A 322 13.26 18.84 -7.54
N VAL A 323 13.78 19.99 -7.13
CA VAL A 323 15.23 20.20 -6.92
C VAL A 323 15.78 19.26 -5.85
N VAL A 324 15.15 19.20 -4.69
CA VAL A 324 15.69 18.40 -3.56
C VAL A 324 15.59 16.90 -3.84
N VAL A 325 14.51 16.45 -4.50
CA VAL A 325 14.33 15.04 -4.86
C VAL A 325 15.30 14.61 -5.96
N ASP A 326 15.51 15.44 -6.99
CA ASP A 326 16.46 15.13 -8.07
C ASP A 326 17.90 15.01 -7.57
N ILE A 327 18.30 15.89 -6.62
CA ILE A 327 19.64 15.80 -6.02
C ILE A 327 19.75 14.51 -5.18
N LEU A 328 18.75 14.18 -4.36
CA LEU A 328 18.74 12.95 -3.57
C LEU A 328 18.76 11.70 -4.47
N ALA A 329 17.92 11.66 -5.50
CA ALA A 329 17.86 10.57 -6.46
C ALA A 329 19.21 10.39 -7.18
N THR A 330 19.87 11.50 -7.55
CA THR A 330 21.20 11.49 -8.16
C THR A 330 22.23 10.87 -7.23
N VAL A 331 22.25 11.25 -5.94
CA VAL A 331 23.18 10.68 -4.95
C VAL A 331 22.93 9.18 -4.79
N ILE A 332 21.67 8.77 -4.62
CA ILE A 332 21.31 7.34 -4.50
C ILE A 332 21.72 6.57 -5.75
N LEU A 333 21.45 7.11 -6.95
CA LEU A 333 21.79 6.47 -8.22
C LEU A 333 23.31 6.35 -8.41
N VAL A 334 24.06 7.38 -8.09
CA VAL A 334 25.55 7.34 -8.10
C VAL A 334 26.06 6.28 -7.14
N LEU A 335 25.53 6.21 -5.93
CA LEU A 335 25.90 5.17 -4.96
C LEU A 335 25.57 3.78 -5.50
N ALA A 336 24.39 3.57 -6.06
CA ALA A 336 23.99 2.31 -6.67
C ALA A 336 24.92 1.90 -7.82
N ILE A 337 25.28 2.82 -8.72
CA ILE A 337 26.19 2.57 -9.83
C ILE A 337 27.61 2.23 -9.32
N THR A 338 28.09 2.86 -8.27
CA THR A 338 29.43 2.56 -7.71
C THR A 338 29.52 1.15 -7.13
N ARG A 339 28.38 0.54 -6.76
CA ARG A 339 28.30 -0.85 -6.27
C ARG A 339 28.42 -1.89 -7.38
N LEU A 340 28.08 -1.54 -8.59
CA LEU A 340 28.19 -2.46 -9.73
C LEU A 340 29.66 -2.60 -10.16
N PRO A 341 30.18 -3.83 -10.28
CA PRO A 341 31.56 -4.06 -10.74
C PRO A 341 31.80 -3.42 -12.11
N ARG A 342 32.90 -2.69 -12.25
CA ARG A 342 33.23 -1.96 -13.51
C ARG A 342 33.22 -2.90 -14.73
N LYS A 343 33.67 -4.13 -14.55
CA LYS A 343 33.72 -5.13 -15.62
C LYS A 343 32.32 -5.51 -16.12
N GLU A 344 31.37 -5.68 -15.22
CA GLU A 344 29.98 -6.02 -15.57
C GLU A 344 29.27 -4.85 -16.24
N ARG A 345 29.49 -3.61 -15.78
CA ARG A 345 28.96 -2.40 -16.41
C ARG A 345 29.47 -2.25 -17.83
N TYR A 346 30.76 -2.48 -18.05
CA TYR A 346 31.36 -2.40 -19.37
C TYR A 346 30.82 -3.47 -20.31
N GLN A 347 30.63 -4.69 -19.82
CA GLN A 347 30.02 -5.80 -20.57
C GLN A 347 28.55 -5.53 -20.89
N ALA A 348 27.78 -5.00 -19.96
CA ALA A 348 26.37 -4.62 -20.18
C ALA A 348 26.24 -3.55 -21.28
N ASN A 349 27.10 -2.53 -21.26
CA ASN A 349 27.12 -1.50 -22.29
C ASN A 349 27.52 -2.09 -23.65
N ALA A 350 28.56 -2.94 -23.70
CA ALA A 350 28.98 -3.60 -24.94
C ALA A 350 27.87 -4.49 -25.53
N LEU A 351 27.14 -5.24 -24.68
CA LEU A 351 26.00 -6.05 -25.10
C LEU A 351 24.84 -5.21 -25.61
N THR A 352 24.64 -4.01 -25.09
CA THR A 352 23.60 -3.09 -25.56
C THR A 352 23.88 -2.62 -27.00
N PHE A 353 25.13 -2.35 -27.32
CA PHE A 353 25.54 -1.96 -28.68
C PHE A 353 25.67 -3.14 -29.68
N ALA A 354 25.83 -4.38 -29.17
CA ALA A 354 25.91 -5.59 -29.99
C ALA A 354 24.55 -6.22 -30.33
N GLN A 355 23.44 -5.51 -30.11
CA GLN A 355 22.10 -6.02 -30.36
C GLN A 355 21.77 -6.19 -31.84
N SER A 356 20.88 -7.18 -32.13
CA SER A 356 20.36 -7.35 -33.49
C SER A 356 19.58 -6.11 -33.93
N ARG A 357 19.69 -5.75 -35.22
CA ARG A 357 18.95 -4.61 -35.82
C ARG A 357 17.44 -4.71 -35.55
N ALA A 358 16.87 -5.91 -35.55
CA ALA A 358 15.46 -6.14 -35.30
C ALA A 358 15.05 -5.78 -33.84
N SER A 359 15.91 -6.08 -32.86
CA SER A 359 15.62 -5.71 -31.46
C SER A 359 15.77 -4.22 -31.21
N LEU A 360 16.71 -3.57 -31.88
CA LEU A 360 16.89 -2.12 -31.82
C LEU A 360 15.71 -1.39 -32.49
N ALA A 361 15.25 -1.86 -33.65
CA ALA A 361 14.09 -1.30 -34.34
C ALA A 361 12.81 -1.46 -33.49
N ARG A 362 12.58 -2.63 -32.88
CA ARG A 362 11.45 -2.84 -31.98
C ARG A 362 11.45 -1.84 -30.82
N ASP A 363 12.58 -1.67 -30.16
CA ASP A 363 12.69 -0.78 -29.01
C ASP A 363 12.54 0.69 -29.42
N ALA A 364 13.07 1.07 -30.58
CA ALA A 364 12.89 2.41 -31.15
C ALA A 364 11.40 2.67 -31.46
N ILE A 365 10.70 1.70 -32.06
CA ILE A 365 9.26 1.82 -32.37
C ILE A 365 8.45 1.94 -31.06
N LEU A 366 8.74 1.13 -30.04
CA LEU A 366 8.05 1.21 -28.75
C LEU A 366 8.32 2.56 -28.04
N ALA A 367 9.57 3.03 -28.06
CA ALA A 367 9.94 4.30 -27.45
C ALA A 367 9.30 5.49 -28.19
N ALA A 368 9.35 5.50 -29.54
CA ALA A 368 8.69 6.52 -30.33
C ALA A 368 7.17 6.51 -30.16
N GLY A 369 6.56 5.30 -30.16
CA GLY A 369 5.13 5.13 -29.91
C GLY A 369 4.72 5.66 -28.54
N ALA A 370 5.46 5.31 -27.48
CA ALA A 370 5.20 5.81 -26.13
C ALA A 370 5.35 7.34 -26.06
N GLY A 371 6.43 7.89 -26.63
CA GLY A 371 6.64 9.34 -26.67
C GLY A 371 5.53 10.09 -27.41
N LEU A 372 5.12 9.59 -28.58
CA LEU A 372 4.03 10.17 -29.36
C LEU A 372 2.68 10.11 -28.61
N VAL A 373 2.36 8.98 -27.99
CA VAL A 373 1.11 8.84 -27.21
C VAL A 373 1.11 9.78 -26.01
N VAL A 374 2.20 9.88 -25.26
CA VAL A 374 2.30 10.81 -24.13
C VAL A 374 2.17 12.25 -24.62
N ALA A 375 2.89 12.64 -25.67
CA ALA A 375 2.79 13.97 -26.27
C ALA A 375 1.37 14.28 -26.76
N PHE A 376 0.72 13.33 -27.42
CA PHE A 376 -0.65 13.47 -27.90
C PHE A 376 -1.65 13.62 -26.74
N LEU A 377 -1.57 12.75 -25.72
CA LEU A 377 -2.47 12.83 -24.56
C LEU A 377 -2.27 14.14 -23.77
N THR A 378 -1.02 14.59 -23.65
CA THR A 378 -0.72 15.87 -23.01
C THR A 378 -1.33 17.02 -23.82
N LEU A 379 -1.18 17.00 -25.13
CA LEU A 379 -1.77 17.99 -26.02
C LEU A 379 -3.31 17.99 -25.92
N VAL A 380 -3.94 16.82 -26.00
CA VAL A 380 -5.39 16.68 -25.82
C VAL A 380 -5.83 17.21 -24.45
N ALA A 381 -5.12 16.85 -23.38
CA ALA A 381 -5.44 17.33 -22.03
C ALA A 381 -5.33 18.86 -21.92
N LEU A 382 -4.35 19.48 -22.57
CA LEU A 382 -4.19 20.95 -22.60
C LEU A 382 -5.28 21.65 -23.41
N LEU A 383 -5.76 21.03 -24.48
CA LEU A 383 -6.76 21.60 -25.38
C LEU A 383 -8.21 21.40 -24.87
N THR A 384 -8.48 20.28 -24.19
CA THR A 384 -9.85 19.89 -23.80
C THR A 384 -10.23 20.26 -22.39
N ARG A 385 -9.27 20.50 -21.51
CA ARG A 385 -9.57 20.89 -20.13
C ARG A 385 -9.77 22.39 -20.02
N PRO A 386 -10.82 22.85 -19.31
CA PRO A 386 -10.93 24.26 -18.97
C PRO A 386 -9.69 24.66 -18.15
N ARG A 387 -9.17 25.87 -18.39
CA ARG A 387 -8.00 26.40 -17.65
C ARG A 387 -8.25 26.51 -16.15
N SER A 388 -9.49 26.73 -15.75
CA SER A 388 -9.92 26.66 -14.35
C SER A 388 -10.37 25.23 -14.04
N SER A 389 -9.70 24.57 -13.10
CA SER A 389 -10.14 23.27 -12.61
C SER A 389 -11.43 23.44 -11.78
N ILE A 390 -12.36 22.47 -11.88
CA ILE A 390 -13.62 22.49 -11.12
C ILE A 390 -13.39 22.60 -9.60
N PRO A 391 -12.43 21.88 -8.97
CA PRO A 391 -12.19 21.97 -7.53
C PRO A 391 -11.39 23.20 -7.09
N THR A 392 -10.66 23.90 -7.97
CA THR A 392 -9.83 25.05 -7.58
C THR A 392 -10.61 26.15 -6.85
N PRO A 393 -11.77 26.62 -7.33
CA PRO A 393 -12.54 27.64 -6.60
C PRO A 393 -12.97 27.18 -5.21
N TYR A 394 -13.22 25.87 -5.04
CA TYR A 394 -13.54 25.31 -3.72
C TYR A 394 -12.36 25.42 -2.76
N PHE A 395 -11.18 25.01 -3.19
CA PHE A 395 -9.97 25.06 -2.35
C PHE A 395 -9.55 26.51 -2.07
N GLU A 396 -9.61 27.40 -3.05
CA GLU A 396 -9.34 28.84 -2.86
C GLU A 396 -10.26 29.47 -1.82
N ALA A 397 -11.55 29.16 -1.85
CA ALA A 397 -12.52 29.69 -0.92
C ALA A 397 -12.44 29.08 0.49
N ASN A 398 -12.05 27.80 0.59
CA ASN A 398 -12.20 27.02 1.82
C ASN A 398 -10.87 26.66 2.51
N ALA A 399 -9.70 26.81 1.88
CA ALA A 399 -8.42 26.46 2.51
C ALA A 399 -8.25 27.21 3.83
N LYS A 400 -8.21 28.52 3.81
CA LYS A 400 -8.02 29.33 5.02
C LYS A 400 -9.16 29.20 6.05
N PRO A 401 -10.46 29.23 5.68
CA PRO A 401 -11.54 29.07 6.65
C PRO A 401 -11.59 27.71 7.36
N LEU A 402 -11.28 26.63 6.65
CA LEU A 402 -11.43 25.28 7.19
C LEU A 402 -10.15 24.73 7.83
N THR A 403 -8.98 25.09 7.29
CA THR A 403 -7.70 24.54 7.74
C THR A 403 -6.82 25.55 8.47
N GLY A 404 -7.08 26.85 8.28
CA GLY A 404 -6.23 27.94 8.76
C GLY A 404 -5.03 28.23 7.85
N ALA A 405 -4.75 27.38 6.87
CA ALA A 405 -3.62 27.50 5.97
C ALA A 405 -3.80 28.63 4.94
N THR A 406 -2.76 29.40 4.71
CA THR A 406 -2.72 30.40 3.62
C THR A 406 -2.09 29.81 2.35
N ASP A 407 -1.27 28.76 2.48
CA ASP A 407 -0.84 27.98 1.34
C ASP A 407 -1.90 26.93 0.96
N ILE A 408 -2.45 27.06 -0.26
CA ILE A 408 -3.50 26.17 -0.76
C ILE A 408 -2.94 24.77 -1.07
N VAL A 409 -1.70 24.69 -1.54
CA VAL A 409 -1.05 23.41 -1.88
C VAL A 409 -0.82 22.61 -0.61
N GLY A 410 -0.26 23.22 0.42
CA GLY A 410 -0.09 22.63 1.75
C GLY A 410 -1.42 22.18 2.35
N ALA A 411 -2.47 23.02 2.28
CA ALA A 411 -3.81 22.64 2.75
C ALA A 411 -4.39 21.42 2.03
N ILE A 412 -4.18 21.31 0.71
CA ILE A 412 -4.64 20.13 -0.05
C ILE A 412 -3.91 18.86 0.40
N VAL A 413 -2.59 18.93 0.50
CA VAL A 413 -1.74 17.77 0.77
C VAL A 413 -1.87 17.27 2.21
N VAL A 414 -2.04 18.19 3.18
CA VAL A 414 -1.97 17.84 4.62
C VAL A 414 -3.36 17.74 5.25
N ASP A 415 -4.36 18.47 4.74
CA ASP A 415 -5.70 18.52 5.33
C ASP A 415 -6.76 17.89 4.42
N PHE A 416 -7.04 18.47 3.25
CA PHE A 416 -8.14 18.00 2.38
C PHE A 416 -7.90 16.61 1.82
N ARG A 417 -6.64 16.28 1.48
CA ARG A 417 -6.22 15.01 0.88
C ARG A 417 -5.10 14.33 1.68
N ALA A 418 -5.04 14.56 2.97
CA ALA A 418 -4.01 14.01 3.86
C ALA A 418 -3.90 12.48 3.80
N PHE A 419 -4.98 11.79 3.44
CA PHE A 419 -4.95 10.34 3.22
C PHE A 419 -4.06 9.92 2.06
N ASP A 420 -4.00 10.70 0.98
CA ASP A 420 -3.08 10.44 -0.14
C ASP A 420 -1.64 10.52 0.35
N THR A 421 -1.30 11.55 1.13
CA THR A 421 0.04 11.73 1.70
C THR A 421 0.42 10.63 2.69
N LEU A 422 -0.54 10.14 3.49
CA LEU A 422 -0.33 8.97 4.35
C LEU A 422 0.05 7.73 3.53
N LEU A 423 -0.60 7.52 2.39
CA LEU A 423 -0.26 6.42 1.48
C LEU A 423 1.10 6.64 0.82
N GLU A 424 1.43 7.87 0.41
CA GLU A 424 2.72 8.22 -0.21
C GLU A 424 3.90 7.92 0.72
N ILE A 425 3.84 8.36 1.98
CA ILE A 425 4.91 8.04 2.96
C ILE A 425 5.01 6.54 3.24
N THR A 426 3.90 5.82 3.20
CA THR A 426 3.88 4.36 3.34
C THR A 426 4.59 3.69 2.17
N VAL A 427 4.31 4.12 0.92
CA VAL A 427 4.99 3.63 -0.29
C VAL A 427 6.47 3.95 -0.25
N PHE A 428 6.85 5.16 0.19
CA PHE A 428 8.24 5.56 0.32
C PHE A 428 8.97 4.71 1.38
N ALA A 429 8.32 4.41 2.51
CA ALA A 429 8.82 3.50 3.53
C ALA A 429 9.00 2.07 2.98
N MET A 430 8.03 1.58 2.19
CA MET A 430 8.12 0.27 1.53
C MET A 430 9.27 0.22 0.53
N ALA A 431 9.53 1.29 -0.21
CA ALA A 431 10.67 1.37 -1.13
C ALA A 431 12.00 1.26 -0.37
N GLY A 432 12.17 1.99 0.73
CA GLY A 432 13.35 1.90 1.59
C GLY A 432 13.59 0.50 2.15
N LEU A 433 12.53 -0.12 2.69
CA LEU A 433 12.57 -1.50 3.19
C LEU A 433 12.81 -2.51 2.07
N GLY A 434 12.28 -2.26 0.87
CA GLY A 434 12.50 -3.08 -0.33
C GLY A 434 13.97 -3.12 -0.73
N VAL A 435 14.62 -1.97 -0.83
CA VAL A 435 16.06 -1.86 -1.09
C VAL A 435 16.87 -2.62 -0.03
N TYR A 436 16.54 -2.40 1.25
CA TYR A 436 17.18 -3.11 2.36
C TYR A 436 17.05 -4.62 2.27
N THR A 437 15.85 -5.13 2.03
CA THR A 437 15.60 -6.59 1.98
C THR A 437 16.26 -7.25 0.79
N LEU A 438 16.21 -6.60 -0.39
CA LEU A 438 16.82 -7.13 -1.62
C LEU A 438 18.34 -7.23 -1.49
N LEU A 439 19.01 -6.19 -0.98
CA LEU A 439 20.46 -6.19 -0.84
C LEU A 439 20.94 -7.11 0.29
N ARG A 440 20.19 -7.20 1.38
CA ARG A 440 20.48 -8.13 2.47
C ARG A 440 20.32 -9.59 2.04
N TYR A 441 19.32 -9.92 1.26
CA TYR A 441 19.13 -11.25 0.71
C TYR A 441 20.28 -11.61 -0.24
N ALA A 442 20.66 -10.70 -1.13
CA ALA A 442 21.77 -10.90 -2.05
C ALA A 442 23.11 -11.14 -1.31
N SER A 443 23.36 -10.39 -0.23
CA SER A 443 24.58 -10.55 0.57
C SER A 443 24.65 -11.90 1.31
N ARG A 444 23.52 -12.39 1.84
CA ARG A 444 23.45 -13.73 2.48
C ARG A 444 23.71 -14.84 1.50
N THR A 445 23.08 -14.78 0.32
CA THR A 445 23.26 -15.79 -0.73
C THR A 445 24.69 -15.81 -1.28
N ALA A 446 25.32 -14.63 -1.41
CA ALA A 446 26.73 -14.51 -1.79
C ALA A 446 27.65 -15.03 -0.69
N GLY A 447 27.37 -14.77 0.59
CA GLY A 447 28.11 -15.30 1.74
C GLY A 447 28.12 -16.81 1.79
N ASP A 448 27.00 -17.45 1.54
CA ASP A 448 26.90 -18.93 1.46
C ASP A 448 27.67 -19.52 0.28
N GLN A 449 27.76 -18.80 -0.84
CA GLN A 449 28.57 -19.23 -1.99
C GLN A 449 30.07 -18.99 -1.76
N VAL A 450 30.45 -17.88 -1.10
CA VAL A 450 31.84 -17.58 -0.74
C VAL A 450 32.36 -18.53 0.33
N ALA A 451 31.52 -18.95 1.28
CA ALA A 451 31.87 -19.97 2.27
C ALA A 451 32.12 -21.36 1.66
N LYS A 452 31.57 -21.62 0.45
CA LYS A 452 31.79 -22.84 -0.32
C LYS A 452 32.91 -22.73 -1.37
N ALA A 453 33.46 -21.53 -1.57
CA ALA A 453 34.52 -21.29 -2.54
C ALA A 453 35.91 -21.59 -1.96
N PRO A 454 36.88 -22.08 -2.78
CA PRO A 454 38.24 -22.29 -2.31
C PRO A 454 38.87 -21.01 -1.79
N PRO A 455 39.72 -21.08 -0.74
CA PRO A 455 40.27 -19.92 -0.06
C PRO A 455 41.10 -18.96 -0.93
N ALA A 456 41.46 -19.35 -2.15
CA ALA A 456 42.13 -18.49 -3.12
C ALA A 456 41.23 -17.40 -3.74
N LEU A 457 39.90 -17.60 -3.79
CA LEU A 457 38.98 -16.61 -4.37
C LEU A 457 38.59 -15.51 -3.37
N ALA A 458 38.64 -15.78 -2.07
CA ALA A 458 38.32 -14.81 -1.02
C ALA A 458 39.32 -13.63 -0.94
N ARG A 459 40.52 -13.79 -1.52
CA ARG A 459 41.55 -12.74 -1.58
C ARG A 459 41.38 -11.73 -2.73
N ILE A 460 40.45 -11.95 -3.64
CA ILE A 460 40.31 -11.11 -4.86
C ILE A 460 39.10 -10.18 -4.77
N LEU A 461 38.23 -10.33 -3.78
CA LEU A 461 37.15 -9.39 -3.55
C LEU A 461 37.72 -8.15 -2.83
N PRO A 462 37.82 -6.98 -3.50
CA PRO A 462 38.20 -5.79 -2.80
C PRO A 462 37.07 -5.47 -1.81
N THR A 463 37.39 -5.47 -0.53
CA THR A 463 36.64 -4.76 0.50
C THR A 463 36.81 -3.26 0.21
N ALA A 464 36.19 -2.81 -0.87
CA ALA A 464 36.12 -1.40 -1.20
C ALA A 464 35.02 -0.76 -0.34
N GLY A 465 35.30 -0.61 0.95
CA GLY A 465 34.68 0.45 1.72
C GLY A 465 34.99 1.76 1.00
N ILE A 466 34.02 2.63 0.86
CA ILE A 466 34.25 4.03 0.48
C ILE A 466 35.07 4.63 1.62
N GLY A 467 36.38 4.36 1.63
CA GLY A 467 37.31 5.00 2.49
C GLY A 467 37.32 6.48 2.11
N GLY A 468 37.02 7.35 3.05
CA GLY A 468 36.98 8.77 2.79
C GLY A 468 38.24 9.19 2.02
N GLN A 469 38.08 9.72 0.83
CA GLN A 469 39.15 10.38 0.11
C GLN A 469 39.72 11.46 1.01
N PRO A 470 41.03 11.73 1.02
CA PRO A 470 41.58 12.83 1.77
C PRO A 470 40.97 14.14 1.25
N THR A 471 39.94 14.60 1.96
CA THR A 471 39.23 15.83 1.62
C THR A 471 39.91 16.99 2.34
N SER A 472 39.86 18.20 1.78
CA SER A 472 40.47 19.36 2.41
C SER A 472 39.80 19.68 3.76
N PRO A 473 40.52 20.24 4.74
CA PRO A 473 39.93 20.67 6.01
C PRO A 473 38.72 21.59 5.86
N PHE A 474 38.69 22.39 4.79
CA PHE A 474 37.57 23.26 4.46
C PHE A 474 36.28 22.46 4.17
N VAL A 475 36.42 21.39 3.41
CA VAL A 475 35.25 20.52 3.08
C VAL A 475 34.72 19.82 4.33
N HIS A 476 35.60 19.42 5.25
CA HIS A 476 35.18 18.89 6.54
C HIS A 476 34.40 19.92 7.38
N ALA A 477 34.94 21.16 7.47
CA ALA A 477 34.29 22.24 8.19
C ALA A 477 32.90 22.55 7.58
N LEU A 478 32.81 22.58 6.24
CA LEU A 478 31.55 22.77 5.54
C LEU A 478 30.56 21.66 5.87
N ALA A 479 30.97 20.39 5.86
CA ALA A 479 30.11 19.27 6.19
C ALA A 479 29.56 19.37 7.63
N TYR A 480 30.33 19.80 8.58
CA TYR A 480 29.88 20.05 9.96
C TYR A 480 28.83 21.18 10.03
N ALA A 481 28.94 22.19 9.19
CA ALA A 481 27.99 23.31 9.16
C ALA A 481 26.71 22.97 8.43
N VAL A 482 26.78 22.17 7.38
CA VAL A 482 25.64 21.85 6.51
C VAL A 482 24.54 21.09 7.26
N LEU A 483 24.88 20.11 8.10
CA LEU A 483 23.85 19.29 8.78
C LEU A 483 22.99 20.10 9.76
N PRO A 484 23.56 20.88 10.72
CA PRO A 484 22.71 21.71 11.59
C PRO A 484 21.96 22.79 10.83
N LEU A 485 22.54 23.38 9.78
CA LEU A 485 21.81 24.31 8.92
C LEU A 485 20.63 23.65 8.22
N ALA A 486 20.82 22.45 7.66
CA ALA A 486 19.77 21.68 7.03
C ALA A 486 18.66 21.33 8.04
N MET A 487 19.00 21.00 9.28
CA MET A 487 18.01 20.75 10.34
C MET A 487 17.20 22.02 10.67
N VAL A 488 17.84 23.18 10.77
CA VAL A 488 17.14 24.45 11.01
C VAL A 488 16.18 24.76 9.85
N VAL A 489 16.67 24.64 8.61
CA VAL A 489 15.84 24.86 7.41
C VAL A 489 14.67 23.87 7.37
N ALA A 490 14.90 22.60 7.65
CA ALA A 490 13.84 21.59 7.67
C ALA A 490 12.78 21.87 8.75
N VAL A 491 13.21 22.26 9.95
CA VAL A 491 12.28 22.66 11.02
C VAL A 491 11.47 23.87 10.60
N THR A 492 12.09 24.85 9.94
CA THR A 492 11.39 26.04 9.43
C THR A 492 10.33 25.66 8.38
N HIS A 493 10.67 24.76 7.44
CA HIS A 493 9.70 24.26 6.46
C HIS A 493 8.51 23.57 7.13
N MET A 494 8.72 22.73 8.14
CA MET A 494 7.61 22.11 8.87
C MET A 494 6.78 23.11 9.68
N MET A 495 7.43 24.10 10.30
CA MET A 495 6.73 25.07 11.15
C MET A 495 5.86 26.04 10.35
N TYR A 496 6.30 26.42 9.16
CA TYR A 496 5.64 27.43 8.34
C TYR A 496 5.03 26.88 7.05
N GLY A 497 5.04 25.56 6.83
CA GLY A 497 4.51 24.92 5.64
C GLY A 497 3.00 25.13 5.40
N HIS A 498 2.24 25.54 6.43
CA HIS A 498 0.85 25.98 6.25
C HIS A 498 0.69 27.36 5.61
N ASP A 499 1.72 28.20 5.71
CA ASP A 499 1.66 29.61 5.26
C ASP A 499 2.65 29.92 4.14
N GLN A 500 3.65 29.09 3.93
CA GLN A 500 4.76 29.27 3.00
C GLN A 500 5.08 27.98 2.25
N PRO A 501 5.66 28.05 1.05
CA PRO A 501 6.15 26.89 0.34
C PRO A 501 7.09 26.01 1.18
N GLY A 502 6.77 24.72 1.28
CA GLY A 502 7.54 23.74 2.03
C GLY A 502 6.65 22.86 2.89
N ASP A 503 7.08 21.63 3.10
CA ASP A 503 6.35 20.58 3.82
C ASP A 503 7.29 19.63 4.57
N GLY A 504 6.72 18.66 5.28
CA GLY A 504 7.47 17.62 5.98
C GLY A 504 8.24 16.70 5.04
N PHE A 505 7.76 16.49 3.82
CA PHE A 505 8.46 15.70 2.82
C PHE A 505 9.76 16.40 2.40
N THR A 506 9.67 17.66 2.00
CA THR A 506 10.83 18.50 1.66
C THR A 506 11.82 18.58 2.82
N ALA A 507 11.32 18.78 4.04
CA ALA A 507 12.14 18.80 5.25
C ALA A 507 12.91 17.48 5.44
N GLY A 508 12.25 16.35 5.29
CA GLY A 508 12.87 15.02 5.39
C GLY A 508 13.94 14.79 4.32
N VAL A 509 13.71 15.25 3.08
CA VAL A 509 14.68 15.13 1.99
C VAL A 509 15.88 16.04 2.22
N ILE A 510 15.70 17.29 2.68
CA ILE A 510 16.78 18.22 2.99
C ILE A 510 17.74 17.63 4.04
N ILE A 511 17.20 17.09 5.15
CA ILE A 511 18.05 16.42 6.17
C ILE A 511 18.73 15.20 5.55
N SER A 512 18.02 14.40 4.74
CA SER A 512 18.58 13.22 4.09
C SER A 512 19.75 13.56 3.15
N LEU A 513 19.67 14.67 2.44
CA LEU A 513 20.77 15.19 1.61
C LEU A 513 21.99 15.58 2.45
N ALA A 514 21.79 16.24 3.58
CA ALA A 514 22.88 16.57 4.50
C ALA A 514 23.52 15.31 5.09
N VAL A 515 22.72 14.29 5.41
CA VAL A 515 23.21 12.97 5.83
C VAL A 515 23.99 12.29 4.70
N ALA A 516 23.47 12.31 3.47
CA ALA A 516 24.15 11.76 2.30
C ALA A 516 25.52 12.46 2.08
N PHE A 517 25.56 13.78 2.23
CA PHE A 517 26.81 14.55 2.16
C PHE A 517 27.82 14.10 3.22
N TRP A 518 27.36 13.81 4.44
CA TRP A 518 28.22 13.27 5.50
C TRP A 518 28.78 11.89 5.13
N TYR A 519 27.96 10.99 4.54
CA TYR A 519 28.44 9.69 4.05
C TYR A 519 29.54 9.84 2.99
N VAL A 520 29.41 10.83 2.11
CA VAL A 520 30.40 11.10 1.06
C VAL A 520 31.72 11.63 1.64
N ILE A 521 31.65 12.55 2.61
CA ILE A 521 32.82 13.24 3.12
C ILE A 521 33.55 12.44 4.21
N PHE A 522 32.84 11.91 5.20
CA PHE A 522 33.41 11.23 6.35
C PHE A 522 33.50 9.70 6.18
N GLY A 523 32.84 9.15 5.14
CA GLY A 523 32.70 7.72 4.96
C GLY A 523 31.64 7.10 5.88
N TYR A 524 31.34 5.83 5.63
CA TYR A 524 30.26 5.10 6.30
C TYR A 524 30.46 5.00 7.82
N GLU A 525 31.57 4.41 8.27
CA GLU A 525 31.87 4.13 9.68
C GLU A 525 31.85 5.39 10.56
N SER A 526 32.53 6.44 10.10
CA SER A 526 32.61 7.69 10.86
C SER A 526 31.26 8.38 10.95
N THR A 527 30.44 8.34 9.89
CA THR A 527 29.12 8.93 9.88
C THR A 527 28.18 8.17 10.81
N LYS A 528 28.18 6.84 10.77
CA LYS A 528 27.34 5.99 11.62
C LYS A 528 27.67 6.16 13.12
N GLN A 529 28.95 6.25 13.47
CA GLN A 529 29.36 6.49 14.85
C GLN A 529 28.92 7.88 15.35
N ARG A 530 29.05 8.92 14.52
CA ARG A 530 28.72 10.31 14.90
C ARG A 530 27.21 10.57 14.89
N LEU A 531 26.46 9.96 13.97
CA LEU A 531 25.00 10.08 13.87
C LEU A 531 24.30 8.86 14.51
N SER A 532 24.70 8.49 15.73
CA SER A 532 24.15 7.34 16.47
C SER A 532 22.64 7.45 16.76
N TRP A 533 22.09 8.67 16.74
CA TRP A 533 20.65 8.94 16.85
C TRP A 533 19.88 8.56 15.58
N LEU A 534 20.53 8.56 14.42
CA LEU A 534 19.92 8.22 13.13
C LEU A 534 19.74 6.69 13.05
N ARG A 535 18.56 6.25 13.44
CA ARG A 535 18.15 4.83 13.37
C ARG A 535 17.02 4.68 12.34
N PRO A 536 17.33 4.40 11.06
CA PRO A 536 16.39 4.47 9.97
C PRO A 536 15.08 3.70 10.21
N ASN A 537 15.17 2.43 10.61
CA ASN A 537 13.99 1.60 10.88
C ASN A 537 13.08 2.14 11.98
N ARG A 538 13.68 2.77 13.03
CA ARG A 538 12.89 3.38 14.10
C ARG A 538 12.21 4.66 13.63
N LEU A 539 12.90 5.47 12.83
CA LEU A 539 12.35 6.70 12.28
C LEU A 539 11.16 6.40 11.36
N ILE A 540 11.27 5.39 10.49
CA ILE A 540 10.13 4.93 9.67
C ILE A 540 8.97 4.51 10.56
N GLY A 541 9.22 3.66 11.56
CA GLY A 541 8.16 3.16 12.45
C GLY A 541 7.49 4.27 13.25
N ILE A 542 8.29 5.19 13.84
CA ILE A 542 7.77 6.34 14.59
C ILE A 542 6.98 7.27 13.67
N GLY A 543 7.49 7.57 12.47
CA GLY A 543 6.80 8.40 11.49
C GLY A 543 5.43 7.84 11.13
N LEU A 544 5.35 6.57 10.73
CA LEU A 544 4.08 5.94 10.37
C LEU A 544 3.11 5.83 11.57
N LEU A 545 3.60 5.50 12.75
CA LEU A 545 2.76 5.45 13.97
C LEU A 545 2.25 6.83 14.37
N LEU A 546 3.09 7.86 14.24
CA LEU A 546 2.68 9.24 14.52
C LEU A 546 1.61 9.70 13.51
N ALA A 547 1.77 9.38 12.22
CA ALA A 547 0.79 9.68 11.19
C ALA A 547 -0.57 9.03 11.47
N LEU A 548 -0.57 7.75 11.82
CA LEU A 548 -1.80 7.04 12.23
C LEU A 548 -2.38 7.60 13.53
N GLY A 549 -1.52 7.96 14.48
CA GLY A 549 -1.92 8.57 15.75
C GLY A 549 -2.60 9.92 15.56
N THR A 550 -2.04 10.79 14.74
CA THR A 550 -2.66 12.11 14.42
C THR A 550 -4.01 11.95 13.76
N GLY A 551 -4.13 11.01 12.79
CA GLY A 551 -5.41 10.69 12.15
C GLY A 551 -6.44 10.16 13.14
N SER A 552 -6.02 9.29 14.07
CA SER A 552 -6.90 8.74 15.10
C SER A 552 -7.37 9.81 16.10
N VAL A 553 -6.47 10.69 16.55
CA VAL A 553 -6.82 11.81 17.45
C VAL A 553 -7.79 12.77 16.76
N ALA A 554 -7.54 13.12 15.51
CA ALA A 554 -8.44 13.96 14.73
C ALA A 554 -9.83 13.31 14.62
N ALA A 555 -9.91 12.02 14.31
CA ALA A 555 -11.17 11.28 14.23
C ALA A 555 -11.95 11.28 15.54
N LEU A 556 -11.28 11.09 16.66
CA LEU A 556 -11.92 11.11 17.99
C LEU A 556 -12.44 12.49 18.38
N MET A 557 -11.73 13.56 17.97
CA MET A 557 -12.10 14.93 18.36
C MET A 557 -13.13 15.57 17.42
N THR A 558 -13.09 15.24 16.13
CA THR A 558 -13.89 15.91 15.09
C THR A 558 -14.89 14.99 14.38
N GLY A 559 -14.77 13.68 14.55
CA GLY A 559 -15.50 12.68 13.76
C GLY A 559 -14.91 12.41 12.37
N ASN A 560 -13.87 13.15 11.96
CA ASN A 560 -13.24 12.99 10.65
C ASN A 560 -11.75 12.63 10.81
N VAL A 561 -11.29 11.62 10.07
CA VAL A 561 -9.88 11.23 10.06
C VAL A 561 -9.04 12.32 9.42
N LEU A 562 -7.91 12.66 10.05
CA LEU A 562 -6.95 13.66 9.56
C LEU A 562 -7.53 15.11 9.44
N ALA A 563 -8.62 15.41 10.12
CA ALA A 563 -9.12 16.78 10.19
C ALA A 563 -8.18 17.70 11.00
N PRO A 564 -8.02 18.97 10.62
CA PRO A 564 -7.16 19.89 11.35
C PRO A 564 -7.75 20.21 12.74
N VAL A 565 -6.96 19.95 13.80
CA VAL A 565 -7.26 20.30 15.19
C VAL A 565 -6.14 21.18 15.71
N ASP A 566 -6.45 22.41 16.08
CA ASP A 566 -5.49 23.38 16.61
C ASP A 566 -5.34 23.23 18.13
N PHE A 567 -4.30 22.52 18.55
CA PHE A 567 -3.98 22.34 19.97
C PHE A 567 -3.48 23.63 20.63
N GLY A 568 -2.86 24.54 19.87
CA GLY A 568 -2.43 25.84 20.38
C GLY A 568 -3.60 26.66 20.90
N LYS A 569 -4.69 26.72 20.12
CA LYS A 569 -5.93 27.38 20.55
C LYS A 569 -6.63 26.61 21.67
N LEU A 570 -6.66 25.29 21.58
CA LEU A 570 -7.33 24.45 22.60
C LEU A 570 -6.67 24.58 23.97
N LEU A 571 -5.32 24.67 24.01
CA LEU A 571 -4.55 24.75 25.25
C LEU A 571 -4.22 26.19 25.66
N GLY A 572 -4.61 27.19 24.87
CA GLY A 572 -4.33 28.61 25.15
C GLY A 572 -2.82 28.95 25.14
N LEU A 573 -2.02 28.28 24.32
CA LEU A 573 -0.56 28.46 24.28
C LEU A 573 -0.20 29.72 23.49
N PRO A 574 0.69 30.59 24.00
CA PRO A 574 1.23 31.73 23.23
C PRO A 574 2.25 31.20 22.22
N LEU A 575 1.85 31.02 20.97
CA LEU A 575 2.70 30.57 19.87
C LEU A 575 3.20 31.73 19.01
N PRO A 576 4.34 31.62 18.35
CA PRO A 576 4.81 32.61 17.39
C PRO A 576 3.79 32.82 16.26
N ALA A 577 3.77 34.02 15.69
CA ALA A 577 2.91 34.33 14.55
C ALA A 577 3.23 33.42 13.35
N GLY A 578 2.21 32.85 12.74
CA GLY A 578 2.36 31.91 11.60
C GLY A 578 2.67 30.46 11.98
N PHE A 579 2.82 30.13 13.27
CA PHE A 579 2.99 28.75 13.71
C PHE A 579 1.73 28.23 14.39
N TYR A 580 1.23 27.11 13.89
CA TYR A 580 0.04 26.41 14.40
C TYR A 580 0.42 25.04 14.94
N LEU A 581 0.33 24.85 16.25
CA LEU A 581 0.47 23.52 16.86
C LEU A 581 -0.81 22.73 16.64
N SER A 582 -0.87 22.02 15.53
CA SER A 582 -2.07 21.32 15.06
C SER A 582 -1.79 19.85 14.75
N THR A 583 -2.85 19.08 14.51
CA THR A 583 -2.73 17.73 13.95
C THR A 583 -1.98 17.76 12.61
N ALA A 584 -2.19 18.78 11.79
CA ALA A 584 -1.48 18.97 10.53
C ALA A 584 0.05 19.10 10.74
N PHE A 585 0.49 19.94 11.69
CA PHE A 585 1.92 20.05 12.04
C PHE A 585 2.51 18.72 12.52
N LEU A 586 1.80 17.98 13.38
CA LEU A 586 2.26 16.65 13.82
C LEU A 586 2.30 15.65 12.67
N PHE A 587 1.39 15.77 11.72
CA PHE A 587 1.41 14.97 10.49
C PHE A 587 2.62 15.32 9.62
N GLU A 588 2.96 16.61 9.45
CA GLU A 588 4.18 17.07 8.79
C GLU A 588 5.45 16.50 9.44
N VAL A 589 5.54 16.51 10.77
CA VAL A 589 6.63 15.87 11.50
C VAL A 589 6.70 14.37 11.21
N SER A 590 5.55 13.71 11.12
CA SER A 590 5.48 12.27 10.80
C SER A 590 6.00 11.96 9.41
N ILE A 591 5.66 12.80 8.43
CA ILE A 591 6.14 12.73 7.05
C ILE A 591 7.67 12.89 7.02
N CYS A 592 8.19 13.92 7.66
CA CYS A 592 9.63 14.17 7.76
C CYS A 592 10.39 12.97 8.33
N LEU A 593 9.90 12.38 9.42
CA LEU A 593 10.53 11.21 10.04
C LEU A 593 10.49 9.97 9.13
N ALA A 594 9.39 9.70 8.47
CA ALA A 594 9.25 8.57 7.56
C ALA A 594 10.16 8.71 6.33
N VAL A 595 10.22 9.91 5.74
CA VAL A 595 11.07 10.22 4.59
C VAL A 595 12.54 10.17 4.95
N LEU A 596 12.94 10.83 6.03
CA LEU A 596 14.32 10.78 6.55
C LEU A 596 14.75 9.34 6.86
N GLY A 597 13.89 8.58 7.52
CA GLY A 597 14.16 7.18 7.83
C GLY A 597 14.35 6.34 6.57
N SER A 598 13.46 6.48 5.57
CA SER A 598 13.49 5.69 4.34
C SER A 598 14.70 6.04 3.46
N ALA A 599 14.96 7.32 3.25
CA ALA A 599 16.12 7.77 2.49
C ALA A 599 17.43 7.37 3.18
N SER A 600 17.51 7.55 4.50
CA SER A 600 18.69 7.12 5.28
C SER A 600 18.89 5.61 5.25
N LEU A 601 17.80 4.80 5.22
CA LEU A 601 17.90 3.35 5.08
C LEU A 601 18.47 2.96 3.71
N MET A 602 18.05 3.63 2.65
CA MET A 602 18.60 3.41 1.30
C MET A 602 20.08 3.77 1.25
N LEU A 603 20.45 4.92 1.81
CA LEU A 603 21.84 5.39 1.86
C LEU A 603 22.72 4.45 2.70
N ASP A 604 22.24 4.02 3.86
CA ASP A 604 22.94 3.09 4.76
C ASP A 604 23.16 1.73 4.06
N THR A 605 22.12 1.20 3.42
CA THR A 605 22.17 -0.09 2.75
C THR A 605 23.03 -0.06 1.49
N LEU A 606 22.95 1.00 0.70
CA LEU A 606 23.80 1.19 -0.48
C LEU A 606 25.22 1.57 -0.08
N GLY A 607 25.40 2.26 1.04
CA GLY A 607 26.70 2.62 1.59
C GLY A 607 27.50 1.40 2.08
N HIS A 608 26.87 0.44 2.76
CA HIS A 608 27.55 -0.74 3.34
C HIS A 608 26.65 -1.99 3.39
N PRO A 609 26.56 -2.78 2.30
CA PRO A 609 25.64 -3.92 2.19
C PRO A 609 25.97 -5.12 3.10
N GLY A 610 27.08 -5.10 3.83
CA GLY A 610 27.57 -6.25 4.61
C GLY A 610 27.24 -6.24 6.11
N GLU A 611 26.75 -5.15 6.67
CA GLU A 611 26.53 -4.98 8.12
C GLU A 611 25.05 -4.91 8.54
N GLY A 612 24.14 -5.46 7.76
CA GLY A 612 22.73 -5.52 8.08
C GLY A 612 22.34 -6.69 8.99
#